data_2f43c140f22435f885ad93c03884e4e6
#
_entry.id   2f43c140f22435f885ad93c03884e4e6
#
_cell.length_a   1.000
_cell.length_b   1.000
_cell.length_c   1.000
_cell.angle_alpha   90.00
_cell.angle_beta   90.00
_cell.angle_gamma   90.00
#
_symmetry.space_group_name_H-M   'P 1'
#
loop_
_entity.id
_entity.type
_entity.pdbx_description
1 polymer ?
#
loop_
_entity_poly.entity_id
_entity_poly.type
_entity_poly.pdbx_seq_one_letter_code
_entity_poly.pdbx_strand_id
1 'polypeptide(L)'
;MPQSAISLLAPAMQKWTADQHWAKLRPIQEKAIPVILRGGSDVIISAATASGKTEAAFLPIGSLLITKPASSLGALCLSPLKALINNQAERLAGIFRDTGVPVTAWHGDAGWETKRNFLECPRGILLITPESLETLLMRHNTWCRAAFSDLRCVVIDEFHDFLSGERGWQTQSLLKRIESKVHRPVPRIALSATLGDIGETENFLRPGRGDYPCVVIDDEKTAARPVIQVRGYTHHFRSPWAKDQAPRDERLIQDLFTLLGGKNNLIFTNSR
;
A
#
# COMPACT_ATOMS: atom_id res chain seq x y z
N MET A 1 23.49 12.05 20.39
CA MET A 1 22.10 11.66 20.09
C MET A 1 22.10 10.94 18.77
N PRO A 2 21.36 9.82 18.60
CA PRO A 2 21.26 9.21 17.29
C PRO A 2 20.71 10.21 16.29
N GLN A 3 21.33 10.31 15.14
CA GLN A 3 20.95 11.22 14.07
C GLN A 3 19.58 10.76 13.52
N SER A 4 18.60 11.67 13.44
CA SER A 4 17.27 11.33 12.90
C SER A 4 17.38 10.84 11.46
N ALA A 5 16.58 9.85 11.08
CA ALA A 5 16.56 9.30 9.73
C ALA A 5 16.13 10.36 8.66
N ILE A 6 15.58 11.50 9.06
CA ILE A 6 15.33 12.64 8.17
C ILE A 6 16.61 13.06 7.46
N SER A 7 17.74 13.12 8.17
CA SER A 7 19.02 13.55 7.61
C SER A 7 19.58 12.63 6.51
N LEU A 8 19.07 11.41 6.42
CA LEU A 8 19.43 10.44 5.37
C LEU A 8 18.65 10.64 4.07
N LEU A 9 17.53 11.38 4.13
CA LEU A 9 16.69 11.64 2.96
C LEU A 9 17.33 12.68 2.03
N ALA A 10 16.96 12.63 0.75
CA ALA A 10 17.32 13.67 -0.20
C ALA A 10 16.77 15.04 0.23
N PRO A 11 17.46 16.16 -0.08
CA PRO A 11 17.05 17.51 0.37
C PRO A 11 15.59 17.86 0.04
N ALA A 12 15.09 17.42 -1.12
CA ALA A 12 13.69 17.65 -1.50
C ALA A 12 12.70 16.90 -0.57
N MET A 13 13.05 15.70 -0.11
CA MET A 13 12.23 14.94 0.84
C MET A 13 12.32 15.52 2.25
N GLN A 14 13.49 16.01 2.67
CA GLN A 14 13.65 16.74 3.93
C GLN A 14 12.80 18.02 3.94
N LYS A 15 12.84 18.79 2.84
CA LYS A 15 12.00 19.97 2.66
C LYS A 15 10.53 19.64 2.77
N TRP A 16 10.07 18.60 2.07
CA TRP A 16 8.68 18.16 2.13
C TRP A 16 8.25 17.81 3.57
N THR A 17 9.08 17.10 4.36
CA THR A 17 8.77 16.79 5.77
C THR A 17 8.68 18.05 6.63
N ALA A 18 9.53 19.05 6.37
CA ALA A 18 9.48 20.33 7.05
C ALA A 18 8.21 21.13 6.70
N ASP A 19 7.81 21.15 5.43
CA ASP A 19 6.59 21.82 4.95
C ASP A 19 5.30 21.14 5.53
N GLN A 20 5.37 19.85 5.90
CA GLN A 20 4.31 19.17 6.64
C GLN A 20 4.34 19.47 8.16
N HIS A 21 5.22 20.35 8.63
CA HIS A 21 5.41 20.68 10.05
C HIS A 21 5.73 19.45 10.93
N TRP A 22 6.43 18.46 10.39
CA TRP A 22 6.82 17.29 11.15
C TRP A 22 8.03 17.62 12.04
N ALA A 23 7.79 17.75 13.33
CA ALA A 23 8.87 17.98 14.31
C ALA A 23 9.80 16.77 14.42
N LYS A 24 9.29 15.57 14.18
CA LYS A 24 10.02 14.30 14.19
C LYS A 24 9.27 13.23 13.38
N LEU A 25 10.01 12.25 12.91
CA LEU A 25 9.44 11.06 12.26
C LEU A 25 8.73 10.17 13.29
N ARG A 26 7.76 9.40 12.82
CA ARG A 26 7.16 8.33 13.60
C ARG A 26 8.15 7.17 13.77
N PRO A 27 8.05 6.35 14.84
CA PRO A 27 9.00 5.26 15.08
C PRO A 27 9.17 4.31 13.89
N ILE A 28 8.07 4.02 13.19
CA ILE A 28 8.10 3.14 12.02
C ILE A 28 8.87 3.76 10.84
N GLN A 29 8.80 5.08 10.68
CA GLN A 29 9.53 5.81 9.64
C GLN A 29 11.03 5.88 9.96
N GLU A 30 11.38 6.17 11.23
CA GLU A 30 12.78 6.15 11.70
C GLU A 30 13.46 4.81 11.46
N LYS A 31 12.73 3.68 11.64
CA LYS A 31 13.25 2.34 11.40
C LYS A 31 13.33 1.98 9.91
N ALA A 32 12.32 2.34 9.12
CA ALA A 32 12.19 1.91 7.72
C ALA A 32 13.13 2.67 6.78
N ILE A 33 13.29 3.97 6.94
CA ILE A 33 14.07 4.82 6.05
C ILE A 33 15.51 4.29 5.86
N PRO A 34 16.31 4.04 6.91
CA PRO A 34 17.69 3.57 6.71
C PRO A 34 17.78 2.18 6.09
N VAL A 35 16.81 1.31 6.35
CA VAL A 35 16.78 -0.05 5.78
C VAL A 35 16.51 0.02 4.27
N ILE A 36 15.50 0.78 3.86
CA ILE A 36 15.13 0.93 2.44
C ILE A 36 16.22 1.66 1.66
N LEU A 37 16.84 2.70 2.22
CA LEU A 37 17.95 3.43 1.58
C LEU A 37 19.17 2.54 1.35
N ARG A 38 19.45 1.62 2.29
CA ARG A 38 20.55 0.64 2.15
C ARG A 38 20.29 -0.32 1.00
N GLY A 39 19.03 -0.71 0.79
CA GLY A 39 18.63 -1.71 -0.20
C GLY A 39 19.18 -3.12 0.11
N GLY A 40 19.05 -4.04 -0.87
CA GLY A 40 19.59 -5.40 -0.77
C GLY A 40 18.78 -6.35 0.12
N SER A 41 17.62 -5.94 0.61
CA SER A 41 16.70 -6.77 1.40
C SER A 41 15.25 -6.52 1.01
N ASP A 42 14.41 -7.50 1.25
CA ASP A 42 12.98 -7.28 1.34
C ASP A 42 12.65 -6.60 2.68
N VAL A 43 11.54 -5.87 2.74
CA VAL A 43 11.11 -5.16 3.95
C VAL A 43 9.61 -5.39 4.15
N ILE A 44 9.21 -5.77 5.35
CA ILE A 44 7.82 -5.82 5.76
C ILE A 44 7.59 -4.73 6.79
N ILE A 45 6.66 -3.83 6.50
CA ILE A 45 6.30 -2.72 7.39
C ILE A 45 4.88 -2.99 7.91
N SER A 46 4.77 -3.33 9.19
CA SER A 46 3.51 -3.56 9.87
C SER A 46 3.22 -2.47 10.87
N ALA A 47 2.07 -1.85 10.71
CA ALA A 47 1.55 -0.89 11.68
C ALA A 47 0.09 -0.57 11.39
N ALA A 48 -0.64 -0.08 12.38
CA ALA A 48 -2.05 0.30 12.26
C ALA A 48 -2.30 1.26 11.06
N THR A 49 -3.54 1.33 10.62
CA THR A 49 -3.98 2.30 9.61
C THR A 49 -3.64 3.73 10.08
N ALA A 50 -3.29 4.62 9.16
CA ALA A 50 -2.85 5.99 9.45
C ALA A 50 -1.56 6.13 10.31
N SER A 51 -0.78 5.07 10.48
CA SER A 51 0.52 5.12 11.20
C SER A 51 1.65 5.78 10.40
N GLY A 52 1.46 6.07 9.11
CA GLY A 52 2.48 6.63 8.24
C GLY A 52 3.34 5.61 7.48
N LYS A 53 2.81 4.40 7.25
CA LYS A 53 3.46 3.34 6.43
C LYS A 53 3.83 3.81 5.04
N THR A 54 2.93 4.56 4.40
CA THR A 54 3.16 5.09 3.05
C THR A 54 4.40 5.97 3.02
N GLU A 55 4.51 6.92 3.91
CA GLU A 55 5.69 7.80 3.99
C GLU A 55 6.94 7.03 4.41
N ALA A 56 6.81 6.02 5.29
CA ALA A 56 7.92 5.15 5.69
C ALA A 56 8.56 4.44 4.48
N ALA A 57 7.75 4.09 3.47
CA ALA A 57 8.22 3.47 2.24
C ALA A 57 8.64 4.53 1.19
N PHE A 58 7.79 5.51 0.91
CA PHE A 58 7.97 6.36 -0.27
C PHE A 58 8.91 7.55 -0.06
N LEU A 59 9.19 7.99 1.16
CA LEU A 59 10.23 9.01 1.39
C LEU A 59 11.63 8.49 1.04
N PRO A 60 12.07 7.29 1.50
CA PRO A 60 13.35 6.74 1.08
C PRO A 60 13.37 6.35 -0.40
N ILE A 61 12.29 5.76 -0.96
CA ILE A 61 12.20 5.46 -2.39
C ILE A 61 12.37 6.74 -3.21
N GLY A 62 11.67 7.80 -2.86
CA GLY A 62 11.80 9.10 -3.50
C GLY A 62 13.22 9.63 -3.43
N SER A 63 13.84 9.54 -2.26
CA SER A 63 15.24 9.95 -2.09
C SER A 63 16.19 9.19 -3.03
N LEU A 64 15.99 7.88 -3.20
CA LEU A 64 16.76 7.07 -4.14
C LEU A 64 16.54 7.51 -5.59
N LEU A 65 15.28 7.78 -5.98
CA LEU A 65 14.93 8.19 -7.35
C LEU A 65 15.39 9.60 -7.69
N ILE A 66 15.45 10.51 -6.70
CA ILE A 66 15.95 11.87 -6.86
C ILE A 66 17.48 11.88 -6.98
N THR A 67 18.17 11.16 -6.08
CA THR A 67 19.64 11.16 -6.04
C THR A 67 20.28 10.34 -7.16
N LYS A 68 19.59 9.28 -7.60
CA LYS A 68 20.01 8.41 -8.70
C LYS A 68 18.80 8.13 -9.58
N PRO A 69 18.45 9.04 -10.51
CA PRO A 69 17.33 8.86 -11.39
C PRO A 69 17.41 7.52 -12.14
N ALA A 70 16.28 6.80 -12.17
CA ALA A 70 16.20 5.56 -12.92
C ALA A 70 16.07 5.84 -14.41
N SER A 71 16.73 5.05 -15.23
CA SER A 71 16.67 5.13 -16.70
C SER A 71 15.35 4.60 -17.27
N SER A 72 14.60 3.86 -16.46
CA SER A 72 13.28 3.31 -16.77
C SER A 72 12.33 3.49 -15.57
N LEU A 73 11.29 2.65 -15.41
CA LEU A 73 10.45 2.67 -14.21
C LEU A 73 11.30 2.46 -12.95
N GLY A 74 11.23 3.40 -12.02
CA GLY A 74 12.02 3.36 -10.78
C GLY A 74 11.38 2.52 -9.68
N ALA A 75 10.06 2.64 -9.50
CA ALA A 75 9.33 1.87 -8.50
C ALA A 75 7.96 1.43 -9.01
N LEU A 76 7.57 0.20 -8.65
CA LEU A 76 6.25 -0.37 -8.92
C LEU A 76 5.50 -0.49 -7.59
N CYS A 77 4.24 -0.02 -7.54
CA CYS A 77 3.38 -0.17 -6.38
C CYS A 77 2.15 -1.01 -6.77
N LEU A 78 2.02 -2.19 -6.17
CA LEU A 78 0.85 -3.04 -6.31
C LEU A 78 -0.16 -2.70 -5.23
N SER A 79 -1.41 -2.45 -5.61
CA SER A 79 -2.49 -2.18 -4.67
C SER A 79 -3.71 -3.06 -5.01
N PRO A 80 -4.44 -3.55 -4.00
CA PRO A 80 -5.54 -4.50 -4.24
C PRO A 80 -6.75 -3.87 -4.91
N LEU A 81 -6.97 -2.57 -4.77
CA LEU A 81 -8.19 -1.91 -5.21
C LEU A 81 -7.91 -0.63 -6.01
N LYS A 82 -8.69 -0.39 -7.08
CA LYS A 82 -8.60 0.81 -7.90
C LYS A 82 -8.79 2.11 -7.09
N ALA A 83 -9.72 2.13 -6.15
CA ALA A 83 -9.97 3.29 -5.30
C ALA A 83 -8.74 3.66 -4.46
N LEU A 84 -8.02 2.66 -3.95
CA LEU A 84 -6.78 2.86 -3.20
C LEU A 84 -5.67 3.43 -4.10
N ILE A 85 -5.59 2.99 -5.36
CA ILE A 85 -4.62 3.50 -6.33
C ILE A 85 -4.79 5.01 -6.54
N ASN A 86 -6.02 5.48 -6.74
CA ASN A 86 -6.28 6.91 -6.98
C ASN A 86 -5.90 7.76 -5.76
N ASN A 87 -6.35 7.37 -4.56
CA ASN A 87 -6.02 8.06 -3.32
C ASN A 87 -4.49 8.07 -3.06
N GLN A 88 -3.85 6.94 -3.30
CA GLN A 88 -2.40 6.80 -3.13
C GLN A 88 -1.64 7.64 -4.17
N ALA A 89 -2.11 7.67 -5.42
CA ALA A 89 -1.49 8.47 -6.47
C ALA A 89 -1.58 9.98 -6.18
N GLU A 90 -2.72 10.48 -5.71
CA GLU A 90 -2.89 11.87 -5.28
C GLU A 90 -1.94 12.22 -4.13
N ARG A 91 -1.86 11.33 -3.12
CA ARG A 91 -0.96 11.49 -1.98
C ARG A 91 0.49 11.55 -2.41
N LEU A 92 0.92 10.61 -3.25
CA LEU A 92 2.28 10.55 -3.77
C LEU A 92 2.57 11.73 -4.71
N ALA A 93 1.63 12.16 -5.55
CA ALA A 93 1.78 13.35 -6.37
C ALA A 93 2.04 14.61 -5.50
N GLY A 94 1.43 14.69 -4.32
CA GLY A 94 1.72 15.73 -3.33
C GLY A 94 3.15 15.65 -2.78
N ILE A 95 3.63 14.45 -2.46
CA ILE A 95 5.00 14.21 -1.95
C ILE A 95 6.05 14.54 -3.03
N PHE A 96 5.78 14.19 -4.29
CA PHE A 96 6.74 14.28 -5.39
C PHE A 96 6.58 15.52 -6.29
N ARG A 97 5.69 16.46 -5.93
CA ARG A 97 5.34 17.62 -6.77
C ARG A 97 6.55 18.37 -7.33
N ASP A 98 7.54 18.65 -6.50
CA ASP A 98 8.69 19.49 -6.86
C ASP A 98 9.98 18.67 -7.07
N THR A 99 9.86 17.37 -7.33
CA THR A 99 11.02 16.46 -7.37
C THR A 99 11.39 15.99 -8.77
N GLY A 100 10.51 16.19 -9.74
CA GLY A 100 10.68 15.63 -11.09
C GLY A 100 10.44 14.12 -11.19
N VAL A 101 10.00 13.45 -10.11
CA VAL A 101 9.63 12.02 -10.11
C VAL A 101 8.15 11.89 -10.47
N PRO A 102 7.79 11.41 -11.68
CA PRO A 102 6.39 11.26 -12.05
C PRO A 102 5.73 10.10 -11.30
N VAL A 103 4.45 10.29 -10.97
CA VAL A 103 3.60 9.27 -10.35
C VAL A 103 2.45 8.95 -11.32
N THR A 104 2.33 7.70 -11.71
CA THR A 104 1.32 7.24 -12.67
C THR A 104 0.39 6.23 -12.02
N ALA A 105 -0.93 6.48 -12.08
CA ALA A 105 -1.97 5.53 -11.71
C ALA A 105 -2.41 4.72 -12.93
N TRP A 106 -2.36 3.38 -12.83
CA TRP A 106 -2.75 2.47 -13.91
C TRP A 106 -3.76 1.43 -13.43
N HIS A 107 -4.98 1.58 -13.85
CA HIS A 107 -6.08 0.63 -13.61
C HIS A 107 -7.06 0.62 -14.79
N GLY A 108 -8.07 -0.23 -14.75
CA GLY A 108 -9.02 -0.39 -15.86
C GLY A 108 -9.61 0.93 -16.37
N ASP A 109 -9.95 1.83 -15.42
CA ASP A 109 -10.65 3.09 -15.70
C ASP A 109 -9.68 4.29 -15.90
N ALA A 110 -8.36 4.06 -15.82
CA ALA A 110 -7.39 5.12 -16.11
C ALA A 110 -7.45 5.55 -17.57
N GLY A 111 -7.34 6.87 -17.80
CA GLY A 111 -7.46 7.48 -19.12
C GLY A 111 -6.46 6.90 -20.13
N TRP A 112 -6.90 6.82 -21.39
CA TRP A 112 -6.06 6.33 -22.49
C TRP A 112 -4.78 7.17 -22.67
N GLU A 113 -4.88 8.47 -22.50
CA GLU A 113 -3.73 9.38 -22.63
C GLU A 113 -2.66 9.09 -21.56
N THR A 114 -3.06 8.91 -20.30
CA THR A 114 -2.15 8.53 -19.19
C THR A 114 -1.43 7.23 -19.51
N LYS A 115 -2.16 6.24 -20.01
CA LYS A 115 -1.59 4.93 -20.36
C LYS A 115 -0.59 5.04 -21.53
N ARG A 116 -0.96 5.80 -22.58
CA ARG A 116 -0.10 6.03 -23.72
C ARG A 116 1.18 6.74 -23.33
N ASN A 117 1.10 7.84 -22.58
CA ASN A 117 2.25 8.61 -22.14
C ASN A 117 3.21 7.75 -21.29
N PHE A 118 2.67 6.89 -20.43
CA PHE A 118 3.49 5.96 -19.65
C PHE A 118 4.16 4.90 -20.54
N LEU A 119 3.45 4.35 -21.53
CA LEU A 119 4.04 3.38 -22.47
C LEU A 119 5.17 3.99 -23.31
N GLU A 120 5.05 5.25 -23.67
CA GLU A 120 6.09 5.99 -24.41
C GLU A 120 7.31 6.32 -23.54
N CYS A 121 7.08 6.62 -22.25
CA CYS A 121 8.14 7.03 -21.32
C CYS A 121 7.91 6.43 -19.90
N PRO A 122 8.26 5.15 -19.68
CA PRO A 122 8.05 4.48 -18.38
C PRO A 122 9.08 4.95 -17.35
N ARG A 123 8.70 5.94 -16.54
CA ARG A 123 9.57 6.54 -15.50
C ARG A 123 8.84 6.72 -14.18
N GLY A 124 9.61 6.98 -13.13
CA GLY A 124 9.10 7.34 -11.81
C GLY A 124 8.46 6.17 -11.06
N ILE A 125 7.23 6.38 -10.59
CA ILE A 125 6.48 5.43 -9.76
C ILE A 125 5.19 5.05 -10.49
N LEU A 126 4.95 3.76 -10.67
CA LEU A 126 3.71 3.21 -11.24
C LEU A 126 2.89 2.55 -10.15
N LEU A 127 1.66 3.01 -9.94
CA LEU A 127 0.67 2.32 -9.10
C LEU A 127 -0.27 1.52 -10.00
N ILE A 128 -0.43 0.23 -9.72
CA ILE A 128 -1.18 -0.68 -10.59
C ILE A 128 -1.83 -1.81 -9.78
N THR A 129 -2.96 -2.34 -10.27
CA THR A 129 -3.53 -3.57 -9.70
C THR A 129 -2.86 -4.82 -10.30
N PRO A 130 -2.87 -5.97 -9.60
CA PRO A 130 -2.33 -7.22 -10.14
C PRO A 130 -2.93 -7.59 -11.49
N GLU A 131 -4.23 -7.43 -11.67
CA GLU A 131 -4.93 -7.76 -12.92
C GLU A 131 -4.49 -6.86 -14.09
N SER A 132 -4.27 -5.58 -13.79
CA SER A 132 -3.77 -4.64 -14.79
C SER A 132 -2.31 -4.92 -15.15
N LEU A 133 -1.49 -5.31 -14.16
CA LEU A 133 -0.10 -5.71 -14.38
C LEU A 133 -0.02 -7.00 -15.20
N GLU A 134 -0.90 -7.99 -14.94
CA GLU A 134 -1.03 -9.19 -15.76
C GLU A 134 -1.27 -8.84 -17.23
N THR A 135 -2.27 -7.99 -17.46
CA THR A 135 -2.60 -7.52 -18.82
C THR A 135 -1.41 -6.81 -19.48
N LEU A 136 -0.68 -5.98 -18.74
CA LEU A 136 0.50 -5.27 -19.22
C LEU A 136 1.62 -6.24 -19.60
N LEU A 137 1.92 -7.21 -18.74
CA LEU A 137 2.94 -8.23 -19.00
C LEU A 137 2.60 -9.15 -20.17
N MET A 138 1.31 -9.44 -20.39
CA MET A 138 0.85 -10.25 -21.51
C MET A 138 0.91 -9.49 -22.83
N ARG A 139 0.37 -8.27 -22.87
CA ARG A 139 0.20 -7.49 -24.11
C ARG A 139 1.48 -6.80 -24.57
N HIS A 140 2.35 -6.44 -23.62
CA HIS A 140 3.56 -5.63 -23.88
C HIS A 140 4.84 -6.33 -23.41
N ASN A 141 4.96 -7.63 -23.70
CA ASN A 141 6.03 -8.48 -23.16
C ASN A 141 7.45 -7.97 -23.45
N THR A 142 7.71 -7.55 -24.70
CA THR A 142 9.02 -7.01 -25.10
C THR A 142 9.29 -5.66 -24.46
N TRP A 143 8.29 -4.78 -24.45
CA TRP A 143 8.36 -3.46 -23.80
C TRP A 143 8.66 -3.58 -22.30
N CYS A 144 8.05 -4.54 -21.60
CA CYS A 144 8.24 -4.75 -20.17
C CYS A 144 9.70 -4.99 -19.78
N ARG A 145 10.51 -5.63 -20.65
CA ARG A 145 11.95 -5.82 -20.38
C ARG A 145 12.68 -4.49 -20.30
N ALA A 146 12.42 -3.57 -21.22
CA ALA A 146 13.01 -2.25 -21.22
C ALA A 146 12.44 -1.38 -20.09
N ALA A 147 11.12 -1.41 -19.91
CA ALA A 147 10.42 -0.60 -18.92
C ALA A 147 10.80 -0.94 -17.47
N PHE A 148 11.13 -2.19 -17.18
CA PHE A 148 11.52 -2.62 -15.81
C PHE A 148 13.04 -2.77 -15.65
N SER A 149 13.85 -2.46 -16.65
CA SER A 149 15.32 -2.71 -16.62
C SER A 149 16.01 -2.08 -15.42
N ASP A 150 15.58 -0.90 -14.97
CA ASP A 150 16.13 -0.18 -13.81
C ASP A 150 15.14 -0.09 -12.64
N LEU A 151 14.22 -1.06 -12.55
CA LEU A 151 13.27 -1.13 -11.44
C LEU A 151 14.01 -1.34 -10.10
N ARG A 152 13.93 -0.38 -9.20
CA ARG A 152 14.67 -0.38 -7.92
C ARG A 152 13.97 -1.17 -6.82
N CYS A 153 12.65 -1.13 -6.79
CA CYS A 153 11.84 -1.84 -5.80
C CYS A 153 10.41 -2.06 -6.28
N VAL A 154 9.74 -3.02 -5.62
CA VAL A 154 8.29 -3.20 -5.70
C VAL A 154 7.69 -2.98 -4.32
N VAL A 155 6.74 -2.06 -4.22
CA VAL A 155 5.90 -1.87 -3.03
C VAL A 155 4.62 -2.69 -3.20
N ILE A 156 4.21 -3.40 -2.16
CA ILE A 156 2.94 -4.12 -2.12
C ILE A 156 2.12 -3.51 -0.99
N ASP A 157 1.15 -2.69 -1.38
CA ASP A 157 0.27 -2.01 -0.44
C ASP A 157 -0.87 -2.92 0.00
N GLU A 158 -1.33 -2.78 1.25
CA GLU A 158 -2.32 -3.65 1.89
C GLU A 158 -1.96 -5.14 1.72
N PHE A 159 -0.72 -5.48 2.05
CA PHE A 159 -0.15 -6.81 1.79
C PHE A 159 -0.97 -7.95 2.38
N HIS A 160 -1.68 -7.71 3.49
CA HIS A 160 -2.58 -8.70 4.11
C HIS A 160 -3.69 -9.18 3.17
N ASP A 161 -4.14 -8.36 2.20
CA ASP A 161 -5.12 -8.77 1.19
C ASP A 161 -4.57 -9.78 0.17
N PHE A 162 -3.26 -9.95 0.14
CA PHE A 162 -2.56 -10.87 -0.77
C PHE A 162 -2.08 -12.15 -0.08
N LEU A 163 -2.17 -12.25 1.25
CA LEU A 163 -1.64 -13.41 1.99
C LEU A 163 -2.43 -14.70 1.78
N SER A 164 -3.57 -14.64 1.10
CA SER A 164 -4.41 -15.81 0.86
C SER A 164 -5.09 -15.76 -0.51
N GLY A 165 -5.45 -16.94 -1.02
CA GLY A 165 -6.27 -17.09 -2.22
C GLY A 165 -5.53 -16.85 -3.54
N GLU A 166 -6.31 -16.90 -4.62
CA GLU A 166 -5.81 -16.87 -6.01
C GLU A 166 -5.06 -15.58 -6.34
N ARG A 167 -5.51 -14.44 -5.80
CA ARG A 167 -4.91 -13.13 -6.03
C ARG A 167 -3.51 -13.03 -5.46
N GLY A 168 -3.28 -13.69 -4.33
CA GLY A 168 -1.95 -13.76 -3.74
C GLY A 168 -0.99 -14.55 -4.61
N TRP A 169 -1.39 -15.72 -5.07
CA TRP A 169 -0.59 -16.54 -5.98
C TRP A 169 -0.34 -15.86 -7.33
N GLN A 170 -1.35 -15.15 -7.85
CA GLN A 170 -1.17 -14.32 -9.05
C GLN A 170 -0.08 -13.26 -8.81
N THR A 171 -0.14 -12.55 -7.68
CA THR A 171 0.86 -11.53 -7.33
C THR A 171 2.26 -12.11 -7.25
N GLN A 172 2.45 -13.25 -6.59
CA GLN A 172 3.74 -13.96 -6.55
C GLN A 172 4.25 -14.30 -7.95
N SER A 173 3.38 -14.83 -8.80
CA SER A 173 3.71 -15.17 -10.21
C SER A 173 4.15 -13.92 -10.99
N LEU A 174 3.43 -12.79 -10.84
CA LEU A 174 3.76 -11.52 -11.48
C LEU A 174 5.13 -11.01 -11.06
N LEU A 175 5.44 -11.03 -9.77
CA LEU A 175 6.73 -10.62 -9.24
C LEU A 175 7.87 -11.49 -9.76
N LYS A 176 7.67 -12.80 -9.81
CA LYS A 176 8.65 -13.73 -10.37
C LYS A 176 8.91 -13.49 -11.86
N ARG A 177 7.86 -13.20 -12.62
CA ARG A 177 7.96 -12.87 -14.05
C ARG A 177 8.69 -11.56 -14.29
N ILE A 178 8.51 -10.55 -13.44
CA ILE A 178 9.29 -9.29 -13.49
C ILE A 178 10.75 -9.59 -13.24
N GLU A 179 11.09 -10.30 -12.17
CA GLU A 179 12.48 -10.64 -11.83
C GLU A 179 13.16 -11.46 -12.95
N SER A 180 12.43 -12.37 -13.57
CA SER A 180 12.91 -13.12 -14.75
C SER A 180 13.25 -12.20 -15.93
N LYS A 181 12.54 -11.08 -16.12
CA LYS A 181 12.82 -10.13 -17.19
C LYS A 181 14.04 -9.24 -16.93
N VAL A 182 14.25 -8.89 -15.67
CA VAL A 182 15.37 -8.03 -15.26
C VAL A 182 16.61 -8.80 -14.81
N HIS A 183 16.51 -10.14 -14.76
CA HIS A 183 17.59 -11.08 -14.41
C HIS A 183 18.26 -10.82 -13.07
N ARG A 184 17.53 -10.26 -12.12
CA ARG A 184 18.00 -10.02 -10.74
C ARG A 184 16.82 -9.98 -9.77
N PRO A 185 17.06 -10.26 -8.48
CA PRO A 185 16.09 -9.98 -7.44
C PRO A 185 15.77 -8.48 -7.40
N VAL A 186 14.49 -8.15 -7.24
CA VAL A 186 14.04 -6.77 -7.00
C VAL A 186 13.57 -6.68 -5.57
N PRO A 187 14.10 -5.78 -4.73
CA PRO A 187 13.65 -5.60 -3.36
C PRO A 187 12.13 -5.39 -3.28
N ARG A 188 11.47 -6.10 -2.36
CA ARG A 188 10.03 -6.02 -2.14
C ARG A 188 9.77 -5.34 -0.81
N ILE A 189 8.85 -4.37 -0.80
CA ILE A 189 8.47 -3.61 0.39
C ILE A 189 6.98 -3.85 0.60
N ALA A 190 6.62 -4.65 1.59
CA ALA A 190 5.25 -4.97 1.93
C ALA A 190 4.74 -4.01 3.02
N LEU A 191 3.58 -3.38 2.77
CA LEU A 191 2.89 -2.53 3.74
C LEU A 191 1.64 -3.27 4.21
N SER A 192 1.53 -3.51 5.51
CA SER A 192 0.40 -4.24 6.08
C SER A 192 -0.16 -3.55 7.32
N ALA A 193 -1.46 -3.65 7.52
CA ALA A 193 -2.10 -3.19 8.76
C ALA A 193 -1.94 -4.21 9.89
N THR A 194 -1.81 -5.48 9.55
CA THR A 194 -1.67 -6.59 10.48
C THR A 194 -0.65 -7.58 9.94
N LEU A 195 0.07 -8.23 10.84
CA LEU A 195 0.87 -9.41 10.51
C LEU A 195 0.24 -10.63 11.18
N GLY A 196 0.14 -11.71 10.43
CA GLY A 196 -0.06 -13.05 10.99
C GLY A 196 1.27 -13.62 11.49
N ASP A 197 1.52 -14.89 11.19
CA ASP A 197 2.83 -15.48 11.44
C ASP A 197 3.89 -14.79 10.58
N ILE A 198 4.97 -14.33 11.22
CA ILE A 198 6.04 -13.58 10.54
C ILE A 198 6.74 -14.47 9.51
N GLY A 199 7.04 -15.72 9.86
CA GLY A 199 7.73 -16.65 8.96
C GLY A 199 6.92 -16.98 7.73
N GLU A 200 5.61 -17.21 7.89
CA GLU A 200 4.67 -17.41 6.77
C GLU A 200 4.60 -16.15 5.89
N THR A 201 4.50 -14.98 6.50
CA THR A 201 4.44 -13.68 5.81
C THR A 201 5.69 -13.41 4.97
N GLU A 202 6.87 -13.66 5.54
CA GLU A 202 8.14 -13.54 4.82
C GLU A 202 8.26 -14.53 3.66
N ASN A 203 7.88 -15.79 3.90
CA ASN A 203 7.92 -16.81 2.86
C ASN A 203 6.88 -16.52 1.76
N PHE A 204 5.73 -15.94 2.11
CA PHE A 204 4.76 -15.52 1.12
C PHE A 204 5.26 -14.34 0.29
N LEU A 205 5.93 -13.36 0.93
CA LEU A 205 6.50 -12.21 0.21
C LEU A 205 7.51 -12.67 -0.85
N ARG A 206 8.38 -13.63 -0.54
CA ARG A 206 9.37 -14.20 -1.46
C ARG A 206 9.50 -15.72 -1.27
N PRO A 207 8.67 -16.53 -1.96
CA PRO A 207 8.80 -17.98 -1.90
C PRO A 207 10.17 -18.45 -2.38
N GLY A 208 10.79 -19.35 -1.61
CA GLY A 208 12.09 -19.90 -1.95
C GLY A 208 13.21 -18.87 -1.97
N ARG A 209 13.16 -17.87 -1.09
CA ARG A 209 14.11 -16.74 -1.01
C ARG A 209 15.56 -17.15 -0.77
N GLY A 210 15.81 -18.35 -0.25
CA GLY A 210 17.15 -18.76 0.16
C GLY A 210 17.73 -17.80 1.20
N ASP A 211 18.95 -17.31 0.97
CA ASP A 211 19.63 -16.35 1.86
C ASP A 211 19.28 -14.88 1.58
N TYR A 212 18.27 -14.58 0.71
CA TYR A 212 17.89 -13.18 0.46
C TYR A 212 17.23 -12.59 1.72
N PRO A 213 17.82 -11.54 2.31
CA PRO A 213 17.38 -11.06 3.62
C PRO A 213 15.99 -10.41 3.55
N CYS A 214 15.25 -10.54 4.65
CA CYS A 214 14.01 -9.81 4.88
C CYS A 214 14.09 -9.11 6.24
N VAL A 215 13.70 -7.84 6.29
CA VAL A 215 13.66 -7.04 7.53
C VAL A 215 12.21 -6.76 7.88
N VAL A 216 11.77 -7.22 9.03
CA VAL A 216 10.43 -6.95 9.55
C VAL A 216 10.49 -5.75 10.50
N ILE A 217 9.68 -4.75 10.19
CA ILE A 217 9.52 -3.53 10.99
C ILE A 217 8.08 -3.51 11.49
N ASP A 218 7.92 -3.77 12.77
CA ASP A 218 6.63 -3.86 13.42
C ASP A 218 6.48 -2.77 14.49
N ASP A 219 5.31 -2.15 14.53
CA ASP A 219 4.96 -1.08 15.47
C ASP A 219 3.64 -1.41 16.23
N GLU A 220 3.45 -2.68 16.59
CA GLU A 220 2.27 -3.14 17.34
C GLU A 220 2.05 -2.38 18.67
N LYS A 221 3.12 -1.82 19.24
CA LYS A 221 3.07 -1.16 20.56
C LYS A 221 2.38 0.21 20.54
N THR A 222 2.13 0.79 19.37
CA THR A 222 1.56 2.15 19.22
C THR A 222 0.08 2.14 18.85
N ALA A 223 -0.54 0.97 18.67
CA ALA A 223 -1.95 0.86 18.35
C ALA A 223 -2.78 1.31 19.58
N ALA A 224 -3.60 2.36 19.40
CA ALA A 224 -4.61 2.71 20.39
C ALA A 224 -5.53 1.51 20.63
N ARG A 225 -5.72 1.12 21.89
CA ARG A 225 -6.63 0.01 22.21
C ARG A 225 -8.05 0.42 21.88
N PRO A 226 -8.73 -0.29 20.98
CA PRO A 226 -10.12 0.02 20.65
C PRO A 226 -11.01 -0.25 21.87
N VAL A 227 -11.96 0.65 22.10
CA VAL A 227 -13.05 0.39 23.04
C VAL A 227 -14.15 -0.30 22.25
N ILE A 228 -14.38 -1.58 22.54
CA ILE A 228 -15.39 -2.39 21.85
C ILE A 228 -16.63 -2.47 22.73
N GLN A 229 -17.78 -2.06 22.19
CA GLN A 229 -19.08 -2.24 22.82
C GLN A 229 -19.95 -3.12 21.92
N VAL A 230 -20.41 -4.26 22.44
CA VAL A 230 -21.33 -5.16 21.75
C VAL A 230 -22.73 -4.90 22.29
N ARG A 231 -23.69 -4.66 21.38
CA ARG A 231 -25.11 -4.52 21.72
C ARG A 231 -25.92 -5.55 20.94
N GLY A 232 -26.76 -6.28 21.62
CA GLY A 232 -27.68 -7.25 21.03
C GLY A 232 -29.12 -6.69 21.03
N TYR A 233 -29.83 -6.89 19.94
CA TYR A 233 -31.23 -6.54 19.79
C TYR A 233 -32.02 -7.83 19.54
N THR A 234 -33.09 -8.06 20.30
CA THR A 234 -33.94 -9.23 20.14
C THR A 234 -35.09 -8.90 19.21
N HIS A 235 -35.21 -9.65 18.12
CA HIS A 235 -36.38 -9.61 17.25
C HIS A 235 -37.44 -10.56 17.75
N HIS A 236 -38.62 -10.06 18.01
CA HIS A 236 -39.79 -10.92 18.22
C HIS A 236 -40.33 -11.30 16.80
N PHE A 237 -40.11 -12.53 16.39
CA PHE A 237 -40.74 -13.08 15.19
C PHE A 237 -42.27 -13.05 15.40
N ARG A 238 -42.95 -12.20 14.67
CA ARG A 238 -44.42 -12.28 14.52
C ARG A 238 -44.72 -13.36 13.45
N SER A 239 -45.85 -14.05 13.68
CA SER A 239 -46.36 -15.12 12.82
C SER A 239 -46.22 -14.85 11.31
N PRO A 240 -45.89 -15.84 10.49
CA PRO A 240 -45.82 -15.71 9.02
C PRO A 240 -47.08 -15.22 8.31
N TRP A 241 -48.20 -15.16 9.02
CA TRP A 241 -49.52 -14.74 8.52
C TRP A 241 -49.86 -13.27 8.78
N ALA A 242 -49.03 -12.49 9.43
CA ALA A 242 -49.24 -11.06 9.63
C ALA A 242 -48.84 -10.32 8.33
N LYS A 243 -49.85 -10.01 7.52
CA LYS A 243 -49.70 -9.10 6.39
C LYS A 243 -49.53 -7.68 6.93
N ASP A 244 -48.33 -7.25 7.28
CA ASP A 244 -47.94 -5.85 7.20
C ASP A 244 -46.52 -5.67 7.73
N GLN A 245 -45.73 -4.96 6.91
CA GLN A 245 -44.47 -4.26 7.18
C GLN A 245 -43.38 -5.03 7.99
N ALA A 246 -42.23 -5.21 7.35
CA ALA A 246 -41.00 -5.63 8.05
C ALA A 246 -40.85 -4.83 9.36
N PRO A 247 -40.57 -5.49 10.50
CA PRO A 247 -40.39 -4.77 11.75
C PRO A 247 -39.23 -3.78 11.58
N ARG A 248 -39.55 -2.52 11.51
CA ARG A 248 -38.54 -1.47 11.65
C ARG A 248 -38.00 -1.61 13.07
N ASP A 249 -36.69 -1.87 13.15
CA ASP A 249 -36.00 -1.93 14.43
C ASP A 249 -35.86 -0.51 15.01
N GLU A 250 -36.95 0.04 15.47
CA GLU A 250 -37.01 1.40 16.02
C GLU A 250 -36.00 1.58 17.14
N ARG A 251 -35.78 0.55 17.96
CA ARG A 251 -34.76 0.57 19.01
C ARG A 251 -33.35 0.64 18.47
N LEU A 252 -33.02 -0.16 17.48
CA LEU A 252 -31.71 -0.12 16.82
C LEU A 252 -31.46 1.25 16.19
N ILE A 253 -32.46 1.80 15.49
CA ILE A 253 -32.36 3.10 14.84
C ILE A 253 -32.19 4.22 15.87
N GLN A 254 -32.98 4.21 16.96
CA GLN A 254 -32.86 5.19 18.06
C GLN A 254 -31.51 5.12 18.74
N ASP A 255 -31.03 3.92 19.03
CA ASP A 255 -29.70 3.72 19.63
C ASP A 255 -28.58 4.20 18.72
N LEU A 256 -28.65 3.88 17.42
CA LEU A 256 -27.68 4.38 16.44
C LEU A 256 -27.73 5.90 16.37
N PHE A 257 -28.91 6.51 16.30
CA PHE A 257 -29.04 7.97 16.26
C PHE A 257 -28.43 8.63 17.51
N THR A 258 -28.64 8.04 18.69
CA THR A 258 -28.11 8.54 19.95
C THR A 258 -26.58 8.39 20.02
N LEU A 259 -26.04 7.27 19.54
CA LEU A 259 -24.61 6.97 19.59
C LEU A 259 -23.80 7.78 18.57
N LEU A 260 -24.40 8.05 17.40
CA LEU A 260 -23.71 8.66 16.25
C LEU A 260 -23.81 10.19 16.23
N GLY A 261 -24.68 10.77 17.09
CA GLY A 261 -24.90 12.21 17.14
C GLY A 261 -23.63 13.01 17.44
N GLY A 262 -23.31 14.01 16.63
CA GLY A 262 -22.25 15.01 16.89
C GLY A 262 -20.82 14.56 16.70
N LYS A 263 -20.58 13.39 16.06
CA LYS A 263 -19.23 12.84 15.81
C LYS A 263 -19.11 12.35 14.36
N ASN A 264 -17.88 12.26 13.86
CA ASN A 264 -17.61 11.56 12.61
C ASN A 264 -17.68 10.05 12.86
N ASN A 265 -18.56 9.37 12.14
CA ASN A 265 -18.82 7.95 12.30
C ASN A 265 -18.64 7.22 10.96
N LEU A 266 -18.16 5.98 11.03
CA LEU A 266 -18.10 5.07 9.91
C LEU A 266 -19.01 3.87 10.23
N ILE A 267 -20.02 3.64 9.41
CA ILE A 267 -21.02 2.59 9.59
C ILE A 267 -20.79 1.52 8.54
N PHE A 268 -20.53 0.30 8.97
CA PHE A 268 -20.49 -0.87 8.09
C PHE A 268 -21.81 -1.63 8.23
N THR A 269 -22.45 -1.92 7.11
CA THR A 269 -23.68 -2.72 7.05
C THR A 269 -23.41 -4.01 6.29
N ASN A 270 -24.04 -5.10 6.74
CA ASN A 270 -23.91 -6.41 6.09
C ASN A 270 -25.09 -6.69 5.15
N SER A 271 -25.86 -5.66 4.75
CA SER A 271 -26.97 -5.79 3.82
C SER A 271 -26.48 -5.58 2.38
N ARG A 272 -26.87 -6.47 1.50
CA ARG A 272 -26.89 -6.26 0.05
C ARG A 272 -28.16 -5.55 -0.37
#